data_fd7b91e9d0db7c96b0236ab3815a2981
#
_entry.id   fd7b91e9d0db7c96b0236ab3815a2981
#
_cell.length_a   1.000
_cell.length_b   1.000
_cell.length_c   1.000
_cell.angle_alpha   90.00
_cell.angle_beta   90.00
_cell.angle_gamma   90.00
#
_symmetry.space_group_name_H-M   'P 1'
#
loop_
_entity.id
_entity.type
_entity.pdbx_description
1 polymer ?
#
loop_
_entity_poly.entity_id
_entity_poly.type
_entity_poly.pdbx_seq_one_letter_code
_entity_poly.pdbx_strand_id
1 'polypeptide(L)'
;MEIKLKNNLTTQKLDYLGQKDLFFDRELSWLSFNERVLKTAFDLTIPIGERLRFLTISATNLDEFFMVRIAGLYQLMARKYEIIPFTGKRIDTLMNEILSLTRKLKLNQNVLLKNLIHELKKLKISFCKIEDLSQKENKWIEKYYEENIIPLIAPTTLDPAHPFPCLLYTSPSPRDWMVS
;
A
#
# COMPACT_ATOMS: atom_id res chain seq x y z
N MET A 1 16.25 -36.66 -38.65
CA MET A 1 17.28 -35.86 -37.92
C MET A 1 16.70 -34.64 -37.21
N GLU A 2 15.49 -34.14 -37.56
CA GLU A 2 14.88 -32.97 -36.96
C GLU A 2 14.17 -33.21 -35.59
N ILE A 3 13.76 -34.44 -35.30
CA ILE A 3 13.01 -34.76 -34.08
C ILE A 3 13.89 -34.73 -32.80
N LYS A 4 15.19 -35.06 -32.93
CA LYS A 4 16.13 -35.04 -31.79
C LYS A 4 16.52 -33.64 -31.34
N LEU A 5 16.50 -32.64 -32.21
CA LEU A 5 16.83 -31.24 -31.88
C LEU A 5 15.72 -30.54 -31.10
N LYS A 6 14.44 -30.84 -31.36
CA LYS A 6 13.32 -30.28 -30.64
C LYS A 6 13.23 -30.77 -29.19
N ASN A 7 13.56 -32.03 -28.94
CA ASN A 7 13.55 -32.61 -27.59
C ASN A 7 14.63 -32.01 -26.67
N ASN A 8 15.82 -31.76 -27.21
CA ASN A 8 16.93 -31.19 -26.43
C ASN A 8 16.66 -29.72 -26.02
N LEU A 9 16.03 -28.93 -26.89
CA LEU A 9 15.67 -27.55 -26.59
C LEU A 9 14.52 -27.47 -25.51
N THR A 10 13.60 -28.43 -25.53
CA THR A 10 12.51 -28.50 -24.56
C THR A 10 13.03 -28.94 -23.19
N THR A 11 13.98 -29.90 -23.15
CA THR A 11 14.56 -30.39 -21.89
C THR A 11 15.47 -29.32 -21.25
N GLN A 12 16.31 -28.61 -22.04
CA GLN A 12 17.13 -27.50 -21.54
C GLN A 12 16.24 -26.34 -21.00
N LYS A 13 15.11 -26.04 -21.67
CA LYS A 13 14.19 -25.00 -21.21
C LYS A 13 13.49 -25.36 -19.90
N LEU A 14 13.24 -26.64 -19.65
CA LEU A 14 12.69 -27.16 -18.39
C LEU A 14 13.71 -27.15 -17.25
N ASP A 15 14.98 -27.42 -17.53
CA ASP A 15 16.07 -27.33 -16.54
C ASP A 15 16.28 -25.90 -16.02
N TYR A 16 16.15 -24.88 -16.89
CA TYR A 16 16.19 -23.48 -16.45
C TYR A 16 15.02 -23.12 -15.52
N LEU A 17 13.83 -23.65 -15.72
CA LEU A 17 12.66 -23.39 -14.87
C LEU A 17 12.76 -24.06 -13.50
N GLY A 18 13.66 -25.03 -13.31
CA GLY A 18 13.93 -25.67 -12.02
C GLY A 18 14.98 -24.95 -11.15
N GLN A 19 15.71 -23.98 -11.71
CA GLN A 19 16.74 -23.24 -10.97
C GLN A 19 16.11 -22.11 -10.15
N LYS A 20 15.96 -22.32 -8.84
CA LYS A 20 15.35 -21.36 -7.90
C LYS A 20 16.04 -20.00 -7.91
N ASP A 21 17.33 -19.95 -8.20
CA ASP A 21 18.16 -18.74 -8.21
C ASP A 21 17.86 -17.78 -9.37
N LEU A 22 17.09 -18.23 -10.38
CA LEU A 22 16.66 -17.40 -11.50
C LEU A 22 15.38 -16.60 -11.22
N PHE A 23 14.72 -16.84 -10.10
CA PHE A 23 13.47 -16.20 -9.76
C PHE A 23 13.63 -15.18 -8.65
N PHE A 24 13.18 -13.96 -8.90
CA PHE A 24 13.06 -12.94 -7.87
C PHE A 24 11.80 -13.15 -7.04
N ASP A 25 11.89 -12.92 -5.73
CA ASP A 25 10.70 -12.85 -4.90
C ASP A 25 9.80 -11.70 -5.37
N ARG A 26 8.59 -12.04 -5.73
CA ARG A 26 7.61 -11.07 -6.26
C ARG A 26 7.32 -9.96 -5.26
N GLU A 27 7.21 -10.30 -3.99
CA GLU A 27 6.91 -9.37 -2.90
C GLU A 27 8.07 -8.40 -2.64
N LEU A 28 9.31 -8.88 -2.65
CA LEU A 28 10.51 -8.04 -2.48
C LEU A 28 10.73 -7.15 -3.71
N SER A 29 10.49 -7.70 -4.90
CA SER A 29 10.56 -6.93 -6.16
C SER A 29 9.54 -5.79 -6.17
N TRP A 30 8.33 -6.04 -5.65
CA TRP A 30 7.29 -5.04 -5.55
C TRP A 30 7.65 -3.91 -4.55
N LEU A 31 8.22 -4.26 -3.40
CA LEU A 31 8.73 -3.25 -2.45
C LEU A 31 9.84 -2.40 -3.06
N SER A 32 10.76 -3.03 -3.82
CA SER A 32 11.81 -2.31 -4.55
C SER A 32 11.23 -1.37 -5.62
N PHE A 33 10.13 -1.76 -6.28
CA PHE A 33 9.40 -0.87 -7.19
C PHE A 33 8.83 0.32 -6.42
N ASN A 34 8.14 0.10 -5.30
CA ASN A 34 7.55 1.18 -4.52
C ASN A 34 8.61 2.13 -3.91
N GLU A 35 9.80 1.61 -3.57
CA GLU A 35 10.94 2.45 -3.20
C GLU A 35 11.37 3.38 -4.35
N ARG A 36 11.37 2.91 -5.60
CA ARG A 36 11.65 3.77 -6.76
C ARG A 36 10.59 4.85 -6.96
N VAL A 37 9.30 4.53 -6.76
CA VAL A 37 8.21 5.51 -6.76
C VAL A 37 8.47 6.60 -5.72
N LEU A 38 8.84 6.21 -4.48
CA LEU A 38 9.18 7.16 -3.43
C LEU A 38 10.42 8.00 -3.78
N LYS A 39 11.45 7.42 -4.41
CA LYS A 39 12.65 8.14 -4.84
C LYS A 39 12.35 9.30 -5.78
N THR A 40 11.35 9.18 -6.65
CA THR A 40 10.90 10.27 -7.51
C THR A 40 10.46 11.49 -6.71
N ALA A 41 9.85 11.28 -5.54
CA ALA A 41 9.42 12.39 -4.67
C ALA A 41 10.59 13.13 -3.97
N PHE A 42 11.80 12.58 -3.95
CA PHE A 42 13.00 13.26 -3.44
C PHE A 42 13.69 14.16 -4.48
N ASP A 43 13.34 14.03 -5.76
CA ASP A 43 13.91 14.84 -6.82
C ASP A 43 13.41 16.29 -6.73
N LEU A 44 14.33 17.21 -6.42
CA LEU A 44 14.04 18.63 -6.25
C LEU A 44 13.73 19.36 -7.57
N THR A 45 13.97 18.75 -8.72
CA THR A 45 13.60 19.30 -10.02
C THR A 45 12.10 19.17 -10.31
N ILE A 46 11.42 18.29 -9.58
CA ILE A 46 9.98 18.06 -9.70
C ILE A 46 9.22 19.07 -8.82
N PRO A 47 8.12 19.66 -9.32
CA PRO A 47 7.28 20.56 -8.54
C PRO A 47 6.79 19.93 -7.22
N ILE A 48 6.73 20.72 -6.15
CA ILE A 48 6.40 20.22 -4.80
C ILE A 48 5.05 19.48 -4.72
N GLY A 49 4.04 19.91 -5.50
CA GLY A 49 2.75 19.25 -5.57
C GLY A 49 2.85 17.82 -6.13
N GLU A 50 3.66 17.62 -7.18
CA GLU A 50 3.91 16.30 -7.74
C GLU A 50 4.77 15.43 -6.80
N ARG A 51 5.74 16.01 -6.11
CA ARG A 51 6.53 15.30 -5.08
C ARG A 51 5.62 14.80 -3.96
N LEU A 52 4.69 15.63 -3.50
CA LEU A 52 3.67 15.22 -2.52
C LEU A 52 2.78 14.10 -3.07
N ARG A 53 2.40 14.19 -4.35
CA ARG A 53 1.62 13.15 -5.03
C ARG A 53 2.36 11.81 -5.10
N PHE A 54 3.65 11.80 -5.44
CA PHE A 54 4.45 10.56 -5.44
C PHE A 54 4.60 9.97 -4.05
N LEU A 55 4.71 10.79 -3.01
CA LEU A 55 4.70 10.33 -1.63
C LEU A 55 3.37 9.64 -1.27
N THR A 56 2.23 10.26 -1.62
CA THR A 56 0.89 9.67 -1.39
C THR A 56 0.71 8.37 -2.17
N ILE A 57 1.12 8.32 -3.44
CA ILE A 57 1.08 7.08 -4.24
C ILE A 57 1.90 5.98 -3.56
N SER A 58 3.12 6.29 -3.10
CA SER A 58 3.96 5.30 -2.39
C SER A 58 3.32 4.80 -1.10
N ALA A 59 2.60 5.66 -0.37
CA ALA A 59 1.90 5.27 0.85
C ALA A 59 0.69 4.38 0.56
N THR A 60 -0.18 4.78 -0.36
CA THR A 60 -1.36 4.01 -0.78
C THR A 60 -0.98 2.65 -1.36
N ASN A 61 0.06 2.61 -2.19
CA ASN A 61 0.61 1.37 -2.71
C ASN A 61 1.02 0.41 -1.58
N LEU A 62 1.62 0.92 -0.51
CA LEU A 62 2.03 0.10 0.62
C LEU A 62 0.84 -0.46 1.39
N ASP A 63 -0.22 0.34 1.58
CA ASP A 63 -1.45 -0.11 2.22
C ASP A 63 -2.11 -1.24 1.41
N GLU A 64 -2.24 -1.08 0.10
CA GLU A 64 -2.77 -2.11 -0.80
C GLU A 64 -1.91 -3.38 -0.78
N PHE A 65 -0.58 -3.24 -0.76
CA PHE A 65 0.35 -4.35 -0.66
C PHE A 65 0.08 -5.20 0.59
N PHE A 66 -0.15 -4.55 1.74
CA PHE A 66 -0.47 -5.26 2.97
C PHE A 66 -1.84 -5.90 2.93
N MET A 67 -2.87 -5.18 2.46
CA MET A 67 -4.24 -5.69 2.39
C MET A 67 -4.39 -6.90 1.46
N VAL A 68 -3.63 -6.95 0.38
CA VAL A 68 -3.79 -8.01 -0.63
C VAL A 68 -2.69 -9.07 -0.52
N ARG A 69 -1.41 -8.65 -0.64
CA ARG A 69 -0.31 -9.63 -0.77
C ARG A 69 0.13 -10.20 0.57
N ILE A 70 0.30 -9.35 1.58
CA ILE A 70 0.72 -9.81 2.90
C ILE A 70 -0.40 -10.60 3.58
N ALA A 71 -1.66 -10.17 3.42
CA ALA A 71 -2.81 -10.95 3.88
C ALA A 71 -2.82 -12.36 3.26
N GLY A 72 -2.47 -12.50 1.97
CA GLY A 72 -2.34 -13.80 1.32
C GLY A 72 -1.23 -14.66 1.93
N LEU A 73 -0.06 -14.08 2.25
CA LEU A 73 1.02 -14.81 2.93
C LEU A 73 0.61 -15.28 4.34
N TYR A 74 -0.10 -14.44 5.10
CA TYR A 74 -0.64 -14.84 6.41
C TYR A 74 -1.64 -16.01 6.28
N GLN A 75 -2.47 -16.02 5.24
CA GLN A 75 -3.38 -17.16 4.99
C GLN A 75 -2.62 -18.45 4.67
N LEU A 76 -1.52 -18.37 3.92
CA LEU A 76 -0.67 -19.54 3.66
C LEU A 76 -0.03 -20.06 4.96
N MET A 77 0.49 -19.17 5.81
CA MET A 77 1.03 -19.52 7.13
C MET A 77 -0.05 -20.20 8.02
N ALA A 78 -1.25 -19.63 8.06
CA ALA A 78 -2.37 -20.21 8.82
C ALA A 78 -2.75 -21.62 8.35
N ARG A 79 -2.56 -21.91 7.06
CA ARG A 79 -2.74 -23.23 6.47
C ARG A 79 -1.53 -24.16 6.61
N LYS A 80 -0.50 -23.73 7.38
CA LYS A 80 0.75 -24.47 7.64
C LYS A 80 1.62 -24.71 6.39
N TYR A 81 1.51 -23.86 5.38
CA TYR A 81 2.51 -23.84 4.31
C TYR A 81 3.80 -23.19 4.83
N GLU A 82 4.92 -23.86 4.65
CA GLU A 82 6.22 -23.38 5.15
C GLU A 82 7.07 -22.74 4.05
N ILE A 83 6.87 -23.17 2.81
CA ILE A 83 7.73 -22.83 1.67
C ILE A 83 6.90 -22.25 0.54
N ILE A 84 7.43 -21.20 -0.10
CA ILE A 84 6.82 -20.62 -1.31
C ILE A 84 7.20 -21.47 -2.52
N PRO A 85 6.22 -21.92 -3.32
CA PRO A 85 6.47 -22.93 -4.35
C PRO A 85 7.58 -22.58 -5.33
N PHE A 86 7.63 -21.39 -5.89
CA PHE A 86 8.55 -21.06 -6.98
C PHE A 86 9.97 -20.68 -6.50
N THR A 87 10.12 -19.98 -5.40
CA THR A 87 11.43 -19.54 -4.89
C THR A 87 12.03 -20.54 -3.92
N GLY A 88 11.22 -21.44 -3.37
CA GLY A 88 11.62 -22.37 -2.32
C GLY A 88 12.02 -21.69 -1.01
N LYS A 89 11.74 -20.40 -0.86
CA LYS A 89 12.04 -19.62 0.33
C LYS A 89 11.03 -19.92 1.44
N ARG A 90 11.48 -19.95 2.67
CA ARG A 90 10.58 -20.07 3.82
C ARG A 90 9.73 -18.81 3.97
N ILE A 91 8.45 -18.99 4.27
CA ILE A 91 7.50 -17.87 4.38
C ILE A 91 7.87 -16.94 5.55
N ASP A 92 8.32 -17.51 6.69
CA ASP A 92 8.78 -16.74 7.86
C ASP A 92 9.99 -15.85 7.53
N THR A 93 10.96 -16.38 6.79
CA THR A 93 12.14 -15.63 6.35
C THR A 93 11.73 -14.48 5.41
N LEU A 94 10.88 -14.76 4.42
CA LEU A 94 10.36 -13.74 3.52
C LEU A 94 9.59 -12.65 4.27
N MET A 95 8.74 -13.01 5.23
CA MET A 95 7.99 -12.05 6.05
C MET A 95 8.92 -11.12 6.83
N ASN A 96 9.99 -11.65 7.42
CA ASN A 96 10.97 -10.82 8.15
C ASN A 96 11.68 -9.83 7.23
N GLU A 97 12.06 -10.24 6.02
CA GLU A 97 12.65 -9.35 5.01
C GLU A 97 11.67 -8.27 4.57
N ILE A 98 10.41 -8.63 4.29
CA ILE A 98 9.33 -7.70 3.94
C ILE A 98 9.16 -6.66 5.04
N LEU A 99 9.04 -7.08 6.29
CA LEU A 99 8.86 -6.17 7.43
C LEU A 99 10.05 -5.23 7.61
N SER A 100 11.27 -5.72 7.41
CA SER A 100 12.49 -4.90 7.47
C SER A 100 12.50 -3.82 6.39
N LEU A 101 12.25 -4.20 5.13
CA LEU A 101 12.19 -3.27 4.00
C LEU A 101 11.04 -2.26 4.15
N THR A 102 9.89 -2.71 4.62
CA THR A 102 8.73 -1.84 4.87
C THR A 102 9.03 -0.79 5.94
N ARG A 103 9.70 -1.17 7.04
CA ARG A 103 10.11 -0.20 8.08
C ARG A 103 11.02 0.87 7.50
N LYS A 104 12.00 0.49 6.69
CA LYS A 104 12.89 1.43 6.00
C LYS A 104 12.13 2.37 5.07
N LEU A 105 11.21 1.82 4.27
CA LEU A 105 10.38 2.60 3.37
C LEU A 105 9.52 3.61 4.12
N LYS A 106 8.85 3.22 5.21
CA LYS A 106 8.05 4.11 6.07
C LYS A 106 8.87 5.21 6.72
N LEU A 107 10.09 4.91 7.16
CA LEU A 107 11.00 5.92 7.69
C LEU A 107 11.32 6.98 6.62
N ASN A 108 11.64 6.55 5.39
CA ASN A 108 11.92 7.46 4.28
C ASN A 108 10.67 8.29 3.90
N GLN A 109 9.48 7.70 3.88
CA GLN A 109 8.22 8.43 3.68
C GLN A 109 8.02 9.51 4.75
N ASN A 110 8.25 9.19 6.03
CA ASN A 110 8.09 10.15 7.12
C ASN A 110 9.11 11.30 7.05
N VAL A 111 10.37 11.02 6.70
CA VAL A 111 11.39 12.05 6.49
C VAL A 111 10.98 12.98 5.36
N LEU A 112 10.57 12.41 4.23
CA LEU A 112 10.14 13.20 3.08
C LEU A 112 8.89 14.04 3.41
N LEU A 113 7.90 13.46 4.10
CA LEU A 113 6.70 14.19 4.51
C LEU A 113 7.04 15.43 5.35
N LYS A 114 7.92 15.29 6.35
CA LYS A 114 8.36 16.41 7.19
C LYS A 114 9.02 17.51 6.36
N ASN A 115 9.87 17.13 5.39
CA ASN A 115 10.52 18.09 4.51
C ASN A 115 9.52 18.81 3.61
N LEU A 116 8.58 18.08 2.99
CA LEU A 116 7.53 18.65 2.15
C LEU A 116 6.62 19.60 2.92
N ILE A 117 6.22 19.23 4.14
CA ILE A 117 5.43 20.12 5.01
C ILE A 117 6.18 21.42 5.30
N HIS A 118 7.49 21.34 5.56
CA HIS A 118 8.31 22.54 5.77
C HIS A 118 8.40 23.41 4.51
N GLU A 119 8.57 22.81 3.35
CA GLU A 119 8.59 23.52 2.06
C GLU A 119 7.24 24.16 1.74
N LEU A 120 6.12 23.43 1.94
CA LEU A 120 4.75 23.93 1.74
C LEU A 120 4.45 25.14 2.64
N LYS A 121 4.92 25.13 3.88
CA LYS A 121 4.76 26.26 4.80
C LYS A 121 5.38 27.54 4.26
N LYS A 122 6.51 27.46 3.55
CA LYS A 122 7.13 28.64 2.87
C LYS A 122 6.23 29.19 1.76
N LEU A 123 5.41 28.33 1.15
CA LEU A 123 4.41 28.71 0.14
C LEU A 123 3.06 29.12 0.75
N LYS A 124 3.00 29.33 2.06
CA LYS A 124 1.78 29.67 2.82
C LYS A 124 0.70 28.57 2.79
N ILE A 125 1.10 27.32 2.58
CA ILE A 125 0.24 26.14 2.67
C ILE A 125 0.61 25.41 3.97
N SER A 126 -0.36 25.27 4.88
CA SER A 126 -0.12 24.67 6.19
C SER A 126 -1.16 23.58 6.49
N PHE A 127 -0.72 22.52 7.14
CA PHE A 127 -1.60 21.55 7.78
C PHE A 127 -1.79 21.98 9.23
N CYS A 128 -2.99 22.45 9.56
CA CYS A 128 -3.32 22.95 10.89
C CYS A 128 -4.17 21.93 11.64
N LYS A 129 -4.06 21.93 12.97
CA LYS A 129 -5.03 21.29 13.85
C LYS A 129 -6.18 22.23 14.10
N ILE A 130 -7.34 21.70 14.48
CA ILE A 130 -8.52 22.52 14.78
C ILE A 130 -8.24 23.50 15.91
N GLU A 131 -7.43 23.09 16.91
CA GLU A 131 -7.06 23.91 18.06
C GLU A 131 -6.20 25.13 17.68
N ASP A 132 -5.51 25.06 16.56
CA ASP A 132 -4.58 26.11 16.07
C ASP A 132 -5.30 27.15 15.18
N LEU A 133 -6.58 26.98 14.89
CA LEU A 133 -7.36 27.83 13.99
C LEU A 133 -7.86 29.09 14.68
N SER A 134 -7.90 30.18 13.93
CA SER A 134 -8.54 31.42 14.39
C SER A 134 -10.07 31.25 14.49
N GLN A 135 -10.73 32.13 15.29
CA GLN A 135 -12.19 32.11 15.41
C GLN A 135 -12.92 32.27 14.06
N LYS A 136 -12.33 32.98 13.12
CA LYS A 136 -12.91 33.18 11.77
C LYS A 136 -12.84 31.89 10.97
N GLU A 137 -11.71 31.17 11.04
CA GLU A 137 -11.51 29.90 10.35
C GLU A 137 -12.39 28.80 10.97
N ASN A 138 -12.52 28.74 12.30
CA ASN A 138 -13.41 27.81 12.97
C ASN A 138 -14.88 28.02 12.53
N LYS A 139 -15.38 29.26 12.53
CA LYS A 139 -16.74 29.54 12.03
C LYS A 139 -16.93 29.13 10.57
N TRP A 140 -15.91 29.30 9.74
CA TRP A 140 -15.99 28.87 8.36
C TRP A 140 -16.08 27.33 8.25
N ILE A 141 -15.26 26.60 9.03
CA ILE A 141 -15.26 25.14 9.06
C ILE A 141 -16.60 24.61 9.62
N GLU A 142 -17.11 25.19 10.70
CA GLU A 142 -18.42 24.83 11.27
C GLU A 142 -19.53 24.93 10.21
N LYS A 143 -19.59 26.09 9.54
CA LYS A 143 -20.54 26.30 8.45
C LYS A 143 -20.37 25.30 7.31
N TYR A 144 -19.12 25.06 6.88
CA TYR A 144 -18.83 24.10 5.82
C TYR A 144 -19.25 22.68 6.22
N TYR A 145 -19.00 22.30 7.47
CA TYR A 145 -19.39 21.00 8.02
C TYR A 145 -20.91 20.82 8.05
N GLU A 146 -21.64 21.81 8.53
CA GLU A 146 -23.12 21.80 8.58
C GLU A 146 -23.73 21.71 7.18
N GLU A 147 -23.23 22.48 6.21
CA GLU A 147 -23.81 22.57 4.88
C GLU A 147 -23.41 21.39 3.97
N ASN A 148 -22.20 20.83 4.12
CA ASN A 148 -21.65 19.88 3.16
C ASN A 148 -21.36 18.48 3.73
N ILE A 149 -21.14 18.35 5.04
CA ILE A 149 -20.78 17.08 5.65
C ILE A 149 -21.95 16.43 6.37
N ILE A 150 -22.65 17.17 7.25
CA ILE A 150 -23.79 16.64 8.01
C ILE A 150 -24.85 16.00 7.11
N PRO A 151 -25.24 16.58 5.94
CA PRO A 151 -26.26 15.98 5.10
C PRO A 151 -25.87 14.61 4.51
N LEU A 152 -24.57 14.29 4.50
CA LEU A 152 -24.04 13.01 3.99
C LEU A 152 -23.90 11.95 5.10
N ILE A 153 -24.02 12.35 6.36
CA ILE A 153 -23.86 11.46 7.51
C ILE A 153 -25.23 10.91 7.91
N ALA A 154 -25.39 9.60 7.89
CA ALA A 154 -26.57 8.91 8.44
C ALA A 154 -26.20 8.33 9.83
N PRO A 155 -26.57 8.99 10.95
CA PRO A 155 -26.32 8.46 12.28
C PRO A 155 -27.11 7.17 12.50
N THR A 156 -26.46 6.13 12.99
CA THR A 156 -27.08 4.85 13.33
C THR A 156 -27.07 4.68 14.84
N THR A 157 -28.22 4.42 15.40
CA THR A 157 -28.37 4.16 16.85
C THR A 157 -27.84 2.75 17.17
N LEU A 158 -26.98 2.66 18.17
CA LEU A 158 -26.53 1.39 18.75
C LEU A 158 -27.30 1.16 20.03
N ASP A 159 -28.23 0.25 20.02
CA ASP A 159 -28.98 -0.17 21.20
C ASP A 159 -29.09 -1.71 21.28
N PRO A 160 -29.43 -2.28 22.44
CA PRO A 160 -29.53 -3.72 22.62
C PRO A 160 -30.60 -4.42 21.74
N ALA A 161 -31.57 -3.64 21.22
CA ALA A 161 -32.67 -4.15 20.39
C ALA A 161 -32.29 -4.25 18.91
N HIS A 162 -31.22 -3.61 18.49
CA HIS A 162 -30.76 -3.61 17.10
C HIS A 162 -29.41 -4.32 16.96
N PRO A 163 -29.25 -5.20 15.95
CA PRO A 163 -27.95 -5.82 15.70
C PRO A 163 -26.90 -4.74 15.35
N PHE A 164 -25.67 -4.96 15.78
CA PHE A 164 -24.55 -4.08 15.44
C PHE A 164 -24.43 -3.91 13.92
N PRO A 165 -24.35 -2.67 13.40
CA PRO A 165 -24.26 -2.42 11.97
C PRO A 165 -23.05 -3.16 11.36
N CYS A 166 -23.31 -4.03 10.39
CA CYS A 166 -22.26 -4.73 9.70
C CYS A 166 -21.60 -3.79 8.66
N LEU A 167 -20.43 -3.27 8.97
CA LEU A 167 -19.67 -2.37 8.08
C LEU A 167 -19.34 -3.02 6.72
N LEU A 168 -19.37 -4.36 6.64
CA LEU A 168 -19.16 -5.11 5.39
C LEU A 168 -20.27 -4.86 4.35
N TYR A 169 -21.46 -4.40 4.78
CA TYR A 169 -22.57 -4.06 3.86
C TYR A 169 -22.55 -2.60 3.41
N THR A 170 -21.82 -1.73 4.10
CA THR A 170 -21.85 -0.27 3.86
C THR A 170 -20.63 0.23 3.12
N SER A 171 -19.56 -0.56 3.03
CA SER A 171 -18.35 -0.21 2.30
C SER A 171 -18.02 -1.32 1.31
N PRO A 172 -18.15 -1.09 -0.02
CA PRO A 172 -17.71 -2.06 -1.00
C PRO A 172 -16.22 -2.32 -0.79
N SER A 173 -15.89 -3.55 -0.41
CA SER A 173 -14.51 -4.00 -0.32
C SER A 173 -13.93 -4.07 -1.73
N PRO A 174 -12.63 -3.74 -1.95
CA PRO A 174 -11.96 -4.01 -3.22
C PRO A 174 -12.10 -5.48 -3.68
N ARG A 175 -12.42 -6.38 -2.76
CA ARG A 175 -12.67 -7.80 -3.03
C ARG A 175 -14.01 -8.03 -3.75
N ASP A 176 -14.98 -7.15 -3.58
CA ASP A 176 -16.32 -7.28 -4.17
C ASP A 176 -16.31 -6.97 -5.68
N TRP A 177 -15.30 -6.24 -6.15
CA TRP A 177 -15.08 -5.94 -7.57
C TRP A 177 -14.43 -7.10 -8.35
N MET A 178 -13.93 -8.12 -7.66
CA MET A 178 -13.27 -9.28 -8.29
C MET A 178 -14.21 -10.49 -8.49
N VAL A 179 -15.48 -10.40 -8.10
CA VAL A 179 -16.44 -11.49 -8.12
C VAL A 179 -17.56 -11.28 -9.14
N SER A 180 -17.50 -10.20 -9.92
CA SER A 180 -18.44 -9.93 -11.02
C SER A 180 -17.86 -10.24 -12.38
#